data_35463facae8a8e8c8078ff63748103b8
#
_entry.id   35463facae8a8e8c8078ff63748103b8
#
_cell.length_a   1.000
_cell.length_b   1.000
_cell.length_c   1.000
_cell.angle_alpha   90.00
_cell.angle_beta   90.00
_cell.angle_gamma   90.00
#
_symmetry.space_group_name_H-M   'P 1'
#
loop_
_entity.id
_entity.type
_entity.pdbx_description
1 polymer ?
#
loop_
_entity_poly.entity_id
_entity_poly.type
_entity_poly.pdbx_seq_one_letter_code
_entity_poly.pdbx_strand_id
1 'polypeptide(L)'
;MLATYRAQRAEIVEELRRQLSQGAAAEARPLPFGLPAIDAYLPQGGLAGGALHEVMPETRGDMPAAFGFVTAMLGRICPVRPGGAPLFLVTSPCGLATFGRPYGHGLNGLGLDPARVILVEAPNVTQALWAMEEALNSAAPAAVAGVIGKLDFRASQRLHLAAGAAGRLLLLLRPPGMTSVAVTRWRVAAAPAALDRFGLIARWRWRLKLERCRNGRPGQWIVEFDHATHRFSLAAALADPTLSRSPVAHVHARVRAG
;
A
#
# COMPACT_ATOMS: atom_id res chain seq x y z
N MET A 1 45.63 10.06 11.29
CA MET A 1 44.95 9.29 12.34
C MET A 1 43.42 9.43 12.34
N LEU A 2 42.81 10.65 12.30
CA LEU A 2 41.35 10.82 12.32
C LEU A 2 40.62 10.29 11.07
N ALA A 3 41.23 10.37 9.89
CA ALA A 3 40.64 9.86 8.64
C ALA A 3 40.58 8.32 8.61
N THR A 4 41.61 7.65 9.10
CA THR A 4 41.70 6.19 9.19
C THR A 4 40.66 5.64 10.19
N TYR A 5 40.47 6.33 11.32
CA TYR A 5 39.45 5.95 12.31
C TYR A 5 38.02 6.11 11.78
N ARG A 6 37.74 7.16 10.97
CA ARG A 6 36.43 7.35 10.33
C ARG A 6 36.14 6.28 9.27
N ALA A 7 37.16 5.91 8.47
CA ALA A 7 37.01 4.87 7.46
C ALA A 7 36.72 3.50 8.10
N GLN A 8 37.48 3.15 9.15
CA GLN A 8 37.32 1.88 9.87
C GLN A 8 35.96 1.78 10.57
N ARG A 9 35.45 2.90 11.11
CA ARG A 9 34.11 2.96 11.71
C ARG A 9 32.99 2.82 10.67
N ALA A 10 33.17 3.39 9.48
CA ALA A 10 32.22 3.24 8.37
C ALA A 10 32.17 1.78 7.88
N GLU A 11 33.30 1.12 7.78
CA GLU A 11 33.43 -0.28 7.39
C GLU A 11 32.79 -1.23 8.41
N ILE A 12 33.00 -1.01 9.70
CA ILE A 12 32.35 -1.75 10.79
C ILE A 12 30.82 -1.55 10.77
N VAL A 13 30.37 -0.33 10.55
CA VAL A 13 28.92 -0.03 10.46
C VAL A 13 28.29 -0.70 9.24
N GLU A 14 28.98 -0.74 8.12
CA GLU A 14 28.51 -1.42 6.91
C GLU A 14 28.49 -2.93 7.08
N GLU A 15 29.52 -3.50 7.71
CA GLU A 15 29.57 -4.92 8.05
C GLU A 15 28.46 -5.32 9.04
N LEU A 16 28.24 -4.54 10.10
CA LEU A 16 27.14 -4.75 11.04
C LEU A 16 25.77 -4.62 10.35
N ARG A 17 25.60 -3.67 9.44
CA ARG A 17 24.39 -3.56 8.63
C ARG A 17 24.18 -4.79 7.75
N ARG A 18 25.24 -5.31 7.15
CA ARG A 18 25.21 -6.51 6.33
C ARG A 18 24.84 -7.74 7.16
N GLN A 19 25.44 -7.92 8.33
CA GLN A 19 25.15 -9.03 9.24
C GLN A 19 23.72 -8.97 9.81
N LEU A 20 23.25 -7.79 10.21
CA LEU A 20 21.87 -7.58 10.65
C LEU A 20 20.84 -7.79 9.51
N SER A 21 21.23 -7.50 8.27
CA SER A 21 20.37 -7.79 7.12
C SER A 21 20.41 -9.26 6.70
N GLN A 22 21.51 -9.97 6.90
CA GLN A 22 21.62 -11.39 6.57
C GLN A 22 20.89 -12.30 7.56
N GLY A 23 20.79 -11.93 8.85
CA GLY A 23 20.13 -12.75 9.88
C GLY A 23 18.60 -12.80 9.76
N ALA A 24 17.95 -11.75 9.22
CA ALA A 24 16.49 -11.67 9.08
C ALA A 24 16.02 -11.75 7.62
N ALA A 25 16.91 -11.54 6.67
CA ALA A 25 16.56 -11.33 5.25
C ALA A 25 16.69 -12.59 4.37
N ALA A 26 17.17 -13.71 4.89
CA ALA A 26 17.47 -14.90 4.06
C ALA A 26 16.24 -15.50 3.36
N GLU A 27 15.00 -15.16 3.77
CA GLU A 27 13.77 -15.68 3.16
C GLU A 27 12.73 -14.63 2.74
N ALA A 28 12.93 -13.37 3.09
CA ALA A 28 11.93 -12.32 2.86
C ALA A 28 12.05 -11.74 1.43
N ARG A 29 11.44 -12.43 0.46
CA ARG A 29 11.43 -11.96 -0.92
C ARG A 29 10.67 -10.63 -1.06
N PRO A 30 11.20 -9.66 -1.84
CA PRO A 30 10.49 -8.43 -2.11
C PRO A 30 9.21 -8.71 -2.91
N LEU A 31 8.18 -7.92 -2.69
CA LEU A 31 6.94 -7.96 -3.45
C LEU A 31 7.00 -6.88 -4.55
N PRO A 32 7.21 -7.26 -5.83
CA PRO A 32 7.24 -6.29 -6.91
C PRO A 32 5.83 -5.81 -7.28
N PHE A 33 5.71 -4.58 -7.74
CA PHE A 33 4.49 -4.08 -8.38
C PHE A 33 4.26 -4.74 -9.75
N GLY A 34 5.31 -5.30 -10.35
CA GLY A 34 5.30 -5.78 -11.73
C GLY A 34 5.29 -4.63 -12.73
N LEU A 35 5.74 -3.46 -12.30
CA LEU A 35 5.90 -2.25 -13.09
C LEU A 35 7.33 -1.76 -12.96
N PRO A 36 8.20 -1.96 -13.97
CA PRO A 36 9.60 -1.56 -13.90
C PRO A 36 9.80 -0.08 -13.52
N ALA A 37 8.88 0.79 -13.95
CA ALA A 37 8.92 2.21 -13.63
C ALA A 37 8.67 2.53 -12.14
N ILE A 38 8.05 1.64 -11.38
CA ILE A 38 7.89 1.75 -9.93
C ILE A 38 8.96 0.92 -9.22
N ASP A 39 9.13 -0.31 -9.68
CA ASP A 39 10.01 -1.29 -9.05
C ASP A 39 11.48 -0.80 -9.02
N ALA A 40 11.91 -0.04 -10.04
CA ALA A 40 13.24 0.60 -10.08
C ALA A 40 13.47 1.69 -9.01
N TYR A 41 12.42 2.16 -8.34
CA TYR A 41 12.52 3.14 -7.23
C TYR A 41 12.62 2.45 -5.86
N LEU A 42 12.32 1.15 -5.82
CA LEU A 42 12.33 0.34 -4.61
C LEU A 42 13.61 -0.47 -4.51
N PRO A 43 14.18 -0.62 -3.30
CA PRO A 43 15.28 -1.55 -3.08
C PRO A 43 14.88 -2.96 -3.51
N GLN A 44 15.77 -3.65 -4.19
CA GLN A 44 15.54 -5.03 -4.66
C GLN A 44 14.34 -5.19 -5.62
N GLY A 45 13.84 -4.10 -6.22
CA GLY A 45 12.76 -4.16 -7.21
C GLY A 45 11.38 -4.46 -6.65
N GLY A 46 11.09 -4.13 -5.39
CA GLY A 46 9.78 -4.35 -4.78
C GLY A 46 9.68 -3.87 -3.34
N LEU A 47 8.50 -4.03 -2.74
CA LEU A 47 8.32 -3.81 -1.30
C LEU A 47 9.10 -4.87 -0.53
N ALA A 48 9.96 -4.45 0.38
CA ALA A 48 10.79 -5.35 1.16
C ALA A 48 9.92 -6.32 1.98
N GLY A 49 10.16 -7.62 1.87
CA GLY A 49 9.64 -8.58 2.83
C GLY A 49 10.25 -8.33 4.21
N GLY A 50 9.60 -8.77 5.28
CA GLY A 50 10.10 -8.56 6.64
C GLY A 50 10.17 -7.09 7.04
N ALA A 51 9.28 -6.23 6.53
CA ALA A 51 9.31 -4.81 6.79
C ALA A 51 7.90 -4.21 6.93
N LEU A 52 7.85 -3.07 7.64
CA LEU A 52 6.68 -2.23 7.75
C LEU A 52 6.64 -1.24 6.58
N HIS A 53 5.52 -1.21 5.87
CA HIS A 53 5.19 -0.25 4.82
C HIS A 53 3.92 0.50 5.18
N GLU A 54 3.92 1.81 4.99
CA GLU A 54 2.76 2.67 5.26
C GLU A 54 2.08 3.10 3.97
N VAL A 55 0.75 3.03 3.99
CA VAL A 55 -0.13 3.60 2.99
C VAL A 55 -1.03 4.61 3.66
N MET A 56 -1.15 5.78 3.09
CA MET A 56 -1.97 6.87 3.60
C MET A 56 -2.87 7.39 2.48
N PRO A 57 -4.14 7.66 2.75
CA PRO A 57 -4.96 8.40 1.81
C PRO A 57 -4.44 9.84 1.64
N GLU A 58 -4.60 10.44 0.48
CA GLU A 58 -4.23 11.86 0.27
C GLU A 58 -5.19 12.77 1.04
N THR A 59 -6.47 12.47 0.96
CA THR A 59 -7.55 13.10 1.74
C THR A 59 -8.35 12.03 2.48
N ARG A 60 -9.23 12.44 3.39
CA ARG A 60 -10.15 11.49 4.06
C ARG A 60 -11.04 10.74 3.06
N GLY A 61 -11.45 11.39 1.98
CA GLY A 61 -12.26 10.79 0.92
C GLY A 61 -11.52 9.71 0.11
N ASP A 62 -10.19 9.72 0.13
CA ASP A 62 -9.38 8.73 -0.58
C ASP A 62 -9.15 7.43 0.22
N MET A 63 -9.71 7.29 1.43
CA MET A 63 -9.54 6.08 2.24
C MET A 63 -9.99 4.81 1.49
N PRO A 64 -11.14 4.77 0.78
CA PRO A 64 -11.53 3.60 -0.01
C PRO A 64 -10.53 3.28 -1.13
N ALA A 65 -9.99 4.30 -1.80
CA ALA A 65 -8.98 4.12 -2.84
C ALA A 65 -7.67 3.55 -2.26
N ALA A 66 -7.23 4.07 -1.11
CA ALA A 66 -6.05 3.58 -0.41
C ALA A 66 -6.25 2.14 0.11
N PHE A 67 -7.44 1.81 0.61
CA PHE A 67 -7.80 0.44 1.00
C PHE A 67 -7.82 -0.50 -0.20
N GLY A 68 -8.40 -0.08 -1.33
CA GLY A 68 -8.39 -0.83 -2.58
C GLY A 68 -6.97 -1.11 -3.07
N PHE A 69 -6.09 -0.12 -3.01
CA PHE A 69 -4.68 -0.29 -3.36
C PHE A 69 -3.96 -1.31 -2.44
N VAL A 70 -4.15 -1.21 -1.12
CA VAL A 70 -3.59 -2.20 -0.16
C VAL A 70 -4.11 -3.59 -0.46
N THR A 71 -5.42 -3.74 -0.72
CA THR A 71 -6.04 -5.03 -1.06
C THR A 71 -5.46 -5.61 -2.35
N ALA A 72 -5.30 -4.79 -3.41
CA ALA A 72 -4.70 -5.23 -4.66
C ALA A 72 -3.23 -5.67 -4.47
N MET A 73 -2.47 -4.99 -3.61
CA MET A 73 -1.11 -5.40 -3.26
C MET A 73 -1.09 -6.73 -2.49
N LEU A 74 -2.03 -6.94 -1.55
CA LEU A 74 -2.16 -8.20 -0.83
C LEU A 74 -2.54 -9.36 -1.76
N GLY A 75 -3.41 -9.12 -2.74
CA GLY A 75 -3.78 -10.11 -3.76
C GLY A 75 -2.58 -10.67 -4.54
N ARG A 76 -1.54 -9.85 -4.73
CA ARG A 76 -0.31 -10.28 -5.41
C ARG A 76 0.57 -11.22 -4.58
N ILE A 77 0.39 -11.29 -3.27
CA ILE A 77 1.16 -12.16 -2.39
C ILE A 77 0.72 -13.63 -2.54
N CYS A 78 -0.54 -13.85 -2.87
CA CYS A 78 -1.12 -15.19 -2.97
C CYS A 78 -0.44 -16.11 -3.99
N PRO A 79 -0.10 -15.67 -5.21
CA PRO A 79 0.62 -16.48 -6.16
C PRO A 79 2.11 -16.67 -5.82
N VAL A 80 2.67 -15.77 -5.00
CA VAL A 80 4.10 -15.79 -4.65
C VAL A 80 4.40 -16.75 -3.50
N ARG A 81 3.39 -17.09 -2.67
CA ARG A 81 3.56 -17.97 -1.51
C ARG A 81 2.67 -19.21 -1.63
N PRO A 82 3.23 -20.35 -2.03
CA PRO A 82 2.50 -21.62 -2.08
C PRO A 82 2.02 -22.03 -0.68
N GLY A 83 1.00 -22.88 -0.62
CA GLY A 83 0.52 -23.47 0.63
C GLY A 83 -0.74 -22.85 1.23
N GLY A 84 -1.36 -21.89 0.53
CA GLY A 84 -2.67 -21.37 0.97
C GLY A 84 -2.64 -20.57 2.28
N ALA A 85 -1.46 -20.07 2.70
CA ALA A 85 -1.31 -19.30 3.93
C ALA A 85 -2.28 -18.10 3.96
N PRO A 86 -2.98 -17.85 5.08
CA PRO A 86 -3.96 -16.79 5.20
C PRO A 86 -3.30 -15.40 5.17
N LEU A 87 -4.12 -14.41 4.84
CA LEU A 87 -3.79 -12.99 4.99
C LEU A 87 -4.55 -12.45 6.21
N PHE A 88 -3.84 -11.82 7.13
CA PHE A 88 -4.48 -11.18 8.27
C PHE A 88 -4.77 -9.73 7.95
N LEU A 89 -6.04 -9.35 8.04
CA LEU A 89 -6.50 -7.98 7.94
C LEU A 89 -7.03 -7.54 9.30
N VAL A 90 -6.27 -6.72 9.99
CA VAL A 90 -6.62 -6.22 11.33
C VAL A 90 -7.17 -4.81 11.22
N THR A 91 -8.35 -4.57 11.78
CA THR A 91 -8.99 -3.25 11.75
C THR A 91 -9.27 -2.76 13.16
N SER A 92 -9.19 -1.45 13.36
CA SER A 92 -9.67 -0.77 14.57
C SER A 92 -10.87 0.13 14.24
N PRO A 93 -11.69 0.55 15.23
CA PRO A 93 -12.90 1.33 14.98
C PRO A 93 -12.69 2.61 14.16
N CYS A 94 -11.52 3.23 14.29
CA CYS A 94 -11.16 4.45 13.54
C CYS A 94 -10.71 4.19 12.10
N GLY A 95 -10.59 2.93 11.69
CA GLY A 95 -10.04 2.57 10.37
C GLY A 95 -11.11 2.60 9.28
N LEU A 96 -12.00 1.62 9.28
CA LEU A 96 -13.02 1.41 8.25
C LEU A 96 -14.44 1.75 8.69
N ALA A 97 -14.66 2.19 9.92
CA ALA A 97 -16.01 2.36 10.50
C ALA A 97 -16.93 3.23 9.64
N THR A 98 -16.39 4.26 8.97
CA THR A 98 -17.17 5.16 8.10
C THR A 98 -17.54 4.51 6.76
N PHE A 99 -16.77 3.50 6.30
CA PHE A 99 -16.89 2.88 4.99
C PHE A 99 -17.47 1.46 5.04
N GLY A 100 -17.74 0.95 6.24
CA GLY A 100 -18.26 -0.39 6.46
C GLY A 100 -17.17 -1.48 6.43
N ARG A 101 -17.64 -2.73 6.53
CA ARG A 101 -16.77 -3.91 6.47
C ARG A 101 -16.34 -4.23 5.03
N PRO A 102 -15.14 -4.81 4.85
CA PRO A 102 -14.72 -5.29 3.54
C PRO A 102 -15.72 -6.29 2.98
N TYR A 103 -16.15 -6.08 1.74
CA TYR A 103 -17.10 -6.93 1.05
C TYR A 103 -16.36 -7.96 0.19
N GLY A 104 -16.69 -9.25 0.35
CA GLY A 104 -15.94 -10.34 -0.26
C GLY A 104 -15.81 -10.24 -1.79
N HIS A 105 -16.88 -9.87 -2.52
CA HIS A 105 -16.80 -9.68 -3.97
C HIS A 105 -15.87 -8.51 -4.36
N GLY A 106 -15.85 -7.44 -3.54
CA GLY A 106 -14.92 -6.32 -3.74
C GLY A 106 -13.46 -6.74 -3.53
N LEU A 107 -13.19 -7.58 -2.52
CA LEU A 107 -11.86 -8.15 -2.31
C LEU A 107 -11.44 -9.03 -3.49
N ASN A 108 -12.34 -9.90 -3.97
CA ASN A 108 -12.07 -10.75 -5.12
C ASN A 108 -11.82 -9.95 -6.40
N GLY A 109 -12.60 -8.88 -6.65
CA GLY A 109 -12.36 -7.97 -7.77
C GLY A 109 -11.01 -7.26 -7.72
N LEU A 110 -10.38 -7.17 -6.52
CA LEU A 110 -9.03 -6.66 -6.30
C LEU A 110 -7.94 -7.76 -6.30
N GLY A 111 -8.31 -8.99 -6.64
CA GLY A 111 -7.38 -10.11 -6.74
C GLY A 111 -7.07 -10.78 -5.40
N LEU A 112 -7.81 -10.47 -4.35
CA LEU A 112 -7.65 -11.07 -3.03
C LEU A 112 -8.78 -12.07 -2.77
N ASP A 113 -8.44 -13.36 -2.66
CA ASP A 113 -9.39 -14.42 -2.33
C ASP A 113 -9.95 -14.21 -0.91
N PRO A 114 -11.27 -13.93 -0.76
CA PRO A 114 -11.88 -13.72 0.54
C PRO A 114 -11.75 -14.93 1.49
N ALA A 115 -11.70 -16.15 0.96
CA ALA A 115 -11.54 -17.37 1.74
C ALA A 115 -10.18 -17.47 2.45
N ARG A 116 -9.21 -16.67 2.00
CA ARG A 116 -7.87 -16.57 2.59
C ARG A 116 -7.70 -15.40 3.56
N VAL A 117 -8.72 -14.58 3.73
CA VAL A 117 -8.65 -13.42 4.61
C VAL A 117 -9.20 -13.74 5.99
N ILE A 118 -8.35 -13.62 6.99
CA ILE A 118 -8.77 -13.61 8.40
C ILE A 118 -8.93 -12.14 8.80
N LEU A 119 -10.20 -11.70 8.90
CA LEU A 119 -10.53 -10.36 9.37
C LEU A 119 -10.58 -10.33 10.89
N VAL A 120 -9.73 -9.52 11.49
CA VAL A 120 -9.68 -9.27 12.94
C VAL A 120 -10.19 -7.87 13.22
N GLU A 121 -11.35 -7.76 13.82
CA GLU A 121 -11.95 -6.49 14.24
C GLU A 121 -11.60 -6.24 15.70
N ALA A 122 -10.57 -5.44 15.93
CA ALA A 122 -10.12 -5.11 17.27
C ALA A 122 -10.94 -3.93 17.84
N PRO A 123 -11.34 -3.95 19.10
CA PRO A 123 -12.17 -2.91 19.69
C PRO A 123 -11.44 -1.57 19.90
N ASN A 124 -10.12 -1.57 19.85
CA ASN A 124 -9.29 -0.36 19.96
C ASN A 124 -7.93 -0.55 19.30
N VAL A 125 -7.17 0.55 19.16
CA VAL A 125 -5.85 0.53 18.50
C VAL A 125 -4.84 -0.35 19.25
N THR A 126 -4.86 -0.36 20.58
CA THR A 126 -3.93 -1.17 21.39
C THR A 126 -4.10 -2.66 21.10
N GLN A 127 -5.34 -3.15 21.04
CA GLN A 127 -5.62 -4.54 20.70
C GLN A 127 -5.36 -4.84 19.22
N ALA A 128 -5.58 -3.88 18.31
CA ALA A 128 -5.20 -4.03 16.92
C ALA A 128 -3.68 -4.22 16.75
N LEU A 129 -2.89 -3.41 17.44
CA LEU A 129 -1.43 -3.53 17.44
C LEU A 129 -0.97 -4.88 17.99
N TRP A 130 -1.54 -5.30 19.13
CA TRP A 130 -1.26 -6.61 19.71
C TRP A 130 -1.62 -7.75 18.74
N ALA A 131 -2.81 -7.73 18.13
CA ALA A 131 -3.24 -8.75 17.18
C ALA A 131 -2.32 -8.83 15.96
N MET A 132 -1.80 -7.70 15.47
CA MET A 132 -0.82 -7.67 14.37
C MET A 132 0.53 -8.28 14.80
N GLU A 133 1.00 -7.97 16.02
CA GLU A 133 2.23 -8.56 16.56
C GLU A 133 2.10 -10.09 16.72
N GLU A 134 0.99 -10.58 17.28
CA GLU A 134 0.72 -12.00 17.40
C GLU A 134 0.62 -12.69 16.03
N ALA A 135 -0.07 -12.07 15.07
CA ALA A 135 -0.14 -12.58 13.71
C ALA A 135 1.24 -12.67 13.03
N LEU A 136 2.11 -11.68 13.25
CA LEU A 136 3.49 -11.69 12.73
C LEU A 136 4.35 -12.75 13.41
N ASN A 137 4.20 -12.93 14.72
CA ASN A 137 4.95 -13.91 15.50
C ASN A 137 4.50 -15.36 15.19
N SER A 138 3.28 -15.55 14.69
CA SER A 138 2.83 -16.86 14.22
C SER A 138 3.47 -17.16 12.84
N ALA A 139 3.76 -18.41 12.57
CA ALA A 139 4.26 -18.83 11.26
C ALA A 139 3.16 -18.87 10.18
N ALA A 140 1.90 -18.59 10.55
CA ALA A 140 0.73 -18.84 9.71
C ALA A 140 0.54 -17.83 8.56
N PRO A 141 0.62 -16.48 8.74
CA PRO A 141 0.19 -15.55 7.70
C PRO A 141 1.20 -15.42 6.56
N ALA A 142 0.70 -15.27 5.32
CA ALA A 142 1.52 -14.85 4.18
C ALA A 142 1.92 -13.38 4.31
N ALA A 143 1.02 -12.54 4.81
CA ALA A 143 1.24 -11.14 5.14
C ALA A 143 0.23 -10.67 6.18
N VAL A 144 0.52 -9.53 6.79
CA VAL A 144 -0.37 -8.83 7.72
C VAL A 144 -0.66 -7.45 7.18
N ALA A 145 -1.93 -7.04 7.23
CA ALA A 145 -2.35 -5.68 6.97
C ALA A 145 -3.10 -5.12 8.16
N GLY A 146 -2.87 -3.87 8.48
CA GLY A 146 -3.58 -3.13 9.51
C GLY A 146 -4.28 -1.90 8.96
N VAL A 147 -5.54 -1.68 9.35
CA VAL A 147 -6.26 -0.43 9.11
C VAL A 147 -6.51 0.24 10.46
N ILE A 148 -5.68 1.20 10.81
CA ILE A 148 -5.64 1.80 12.15
C ILE A 148 -5.65 3.32 12.07
N GLY A 149 -6.10 3.97 13.15
CA GLY A 149 -6.12 5.42 13.24
C GLY A 149 -4.74 6.00 13.56
N LYS A 150 -4.33 5.92 14.81
CA LYS A 150 -3.07 6.48 15.30
C LYS A 150 -2.03 5.39 15.52
N LEU A 151 -0.78 5.72 15.23
CA LEU A 151 0.38 4.86 15.48
C LEU A 151 1.48 5.76 16.05
N ASP A 152 1.95 5.46 17.25
CA ASP A 152 3.12 6.12 17.81
C ASP A 152 4.43 5.50 17.28
N PHE A 153 5.53 6.19 17.53
CA PHE A 153 6.84 5.77 17.03
C PHE A 153 7.29 4.42 17.63
N ARG A 154 7.06 4.20 18.94
CA ARG A 154 7.46 2.95 19.62
C ARG A 154 6.68 1.76 19.11
N ALA A 155 5.36 1.91 18.95
CA ALA A 155 4.54 0.86 18.35
C ALA A 155 4.96 0.55 16.91
N SER A 156 5.32 1.57 16.12
CA SER A 156 5.84 1.35 14.77
C SER A 156 7.17 0.58 14.77
N GLN A 157 8.05 0.83 15.75
CA GLN A 157 9.29 0.07 15.90
C GLN A 157 9.03 -1.40 16.24
N ARG A 158 8.14 -1.67 17.22
CA ARG A 158 7.78 -3.05 17.60
C ARG A 158 7.23 -3.83 16.43
N LEU A 159 6.27 -3.27 15.70
CA LEU A 159 5.70 -3.89 14.51
C LEU A 159 6.74 -4.12 13.40
N HIS A 160 7.63 -3.17 13.19
CA HIS A 160 8.70 -3.33 12.19
C HIS A 160 9.67 -4.45 12.58
N LEU A 161 10.05 -4.54 13.85
CA LEU A 161 10.92 -5.61 14.36
C LEU A 161 10.21 -6.97 14.26
N ALA A 162 8.93 -7.06 14.63
CA ALA A 162 8.15 -8.28 14.50
C ALA A 162 8.03 -8.73 13.02
N ALA A 163 7.77 -7.79 12.10
CA ALA A 163 7.75 -8.07 10.67
C ALA A 163 9.11 -8.58 10.16
N GLY A 164 10.20 -7.96 10.64
CA GLY A 164 11.58 -8.36 10.33
C GLY A 164 11.90 -9.77 10.82
N ALA A 165 11.61 -10.07 12.08
CA ALA A 165 11.82 -11.39 12.68
C ALA A 165 11.01 -12.49 11.97
N ALA A 166 9.77 -12.17 11.58
CA ALA A 166 8.90 -13.10 10.87
C ALA A 166 9.23 -13.24 9.36
N GLY A 167 10.03 -12.34 8.79
CA GLY A 167 10.22 -12.26 7.35
C GLY A 167 8.93 -11.94 6.56
N ARG A 168 7.93 -11.32 7.21
CA ARG A 168 6.59 -11.09 6.65
C ARG A 168 6.37 -9.63 6.26
N LEU A 169 5.67 -9.42 5.15
CA LEU A 169 5.23 -8.09 4.75
C LEU A 169 4.17 -7.57 5.72
N LEU A 170 4.35 -6.36 6.21
CA LEU A 170 3.35 -5.64 6.98
C LEU A 170 2.96 -4.35 6.26
N LEU A 171 1.70 -4.25 5.86
CA LEU A 171 1.10 -3.05 5.27
C LEU A 171 0.21 -2.35 6.31
N LEU A 172 0.48 -1.09 6.61
CA LEU A 172 -0.39 -0.28 7.47
C LEU A 172 -1.07 0.82 6.65
N LEU A 173 -2.40 0.76 6.60
CA LEU A 173 -3.24 1.83 6.12
C LEU A 173 -3.66 2.69 7.30
N ARG A 174 -3.30 3.97 7.28
CA ARG A 174 -3.62 4.92 8.33
C ARG A 174 -3.75 6.35 7.79
N PRO A 175 -4.48 7.25 8.47
CA PRO A 175 -4.47 8.68 8.13
C PRO A 175 -3.04 9.25 8.22
N PRO A 176 -2.76 10.35 7.51
CA PRO A 176 -1.53 11.12 7.70
C PRO A 176 -1.35 11.50 9.17
N GLY A 177 -0.14 11.42 9.67
CA GLY A 177 0.14 11.69 11.09
C GLY A 177 1.60 11.61 11.44
N MET A 178 1.90 11.14 12.65
CA MET A 178 3.23 11.07 13.25
C MET A 178 4.24 10.27 12.42
N THR A 179 5.51 10.56 12.63
CA THR A 179 6.62 9.82 12.04
C THR A 179 6.63 8.37 12.53
N SER A 180 7.08 7.48 11.66
CA SER A 180 7.24 6.05 11.93
C SER A 180 8.55 5.54 11.34
N VAL A 181 8.91 4.30 11.68
CA VAL A 181 10.09 3.60 11.14
C VAL A 181 9.81 2.88 9.82
N ALA A 182 8.64 3.05 9.23
CA ALA A 182 8.28 2.38 7.98
C ALA A 182 9.35 2.55 6.90
N VAL A 183 9.65 1.47 6.19
CA VAL A 183 10.66 1.45 5.11
C VAL A 183 10.17 2.26 3.91
N THR A 184 8.88 2.14 3.58
CA THR A 184 8.24 2.99 2.56
C THR A 184 7.01 3.68 3.12
N ARG A 185 6.74 4.87 2.59
CA ARG A 185 5.51 5.62 2.85
C ARG A 185 4.89 6.03 1.53
N TRP A 186 3.69 5.55 1.33
CA TRP A 186 2.89 5.80 0.14
C TRP A 186 1.72 6.71 0.46
N ARG A 187 1.47 7.65 -0.43
CA ARG A 187 0.23 8.42 -0.45
C ARG A 187 -0.59 7.98 -1.64
N VAL A 188 -1.85 7.71 -1.40
CA VAL A 188 -2.76 7.17 -2.42
C VAL A 188 -3.99 8.03 -2.52
N ALA A 189 -4.34 8.41 -3.74
CA ALA A 189 -5.59 9.07 -4.07
C ALA A 189 -6.30 8.36 -5.21
N ALA A 190 -7.62 8.51 -5.26
CA ALA A 190 -8.37 8.16 -6.44
C ALA A 190 -7.96 9.04 -7.63
N ALA A 191 -7.93 8.47 -8.82
CA ALA A 191 -7.79 9.21 -10.06
C ALA A 191 -8.98 8.89 -10.99
N PRO A 192 -9.31 9.77 -11.94
CA PRO A 192 -10.39 9.51 -12.88
C PRO A 192 -10.18 8.16 -13.58
N ALA A 193 -11.17 7.27 -13.46
CA ALA A 193 -11.10 5.91 -13.99
C ALA A 193 -11.06 5.93 -15.53
N ALA A 194 -10.47 4.89 -16.12
CA ALA A 194 -10.62 4.65 -17.53
C ALA A 194 -12.05 4.11 -17.78
N LEU A 195 -12.75 4.70 -18.74
CA LEU A 195 -14.08 4.28 -19.11
C LEU A 195 -14.01 3.42 -20.39
N ASP A 196 -14.96 2.50 -20.51
CA ASP A 196 -15.18 1.73 -21.74
C ASP A 196 -16.04 2.53 -22.76
N ARG A 197 -16.35 1.88 -23.88
CA ARG A 197 -17.20 2.46 -24.95
C ARG A 197 -18.63 2.79 -24.50
N PHE A 198 -19.07 2.25 -23.37
CA PHE A 198 -20.40 2.48 -22.80
C PHE A 198 -20.39 3.50 -21.65
N GLY A 199 -19.23 4.09 -21.33
CA GLY A 199 -19.06 5.02 -20.20
C GLY A 199 -18.97 4.33 -18.84
N LEU A 200 -18.81 3.01 -18.81
CA LEU A 200 -18.62 2.25 -17.57
C LEU A 200 -17.15 2.20 -17.20
N ILE A 201 -16.86 2.02 -15.91
CA ILE A 201 -15.48 1.91 -15.41
C ILE A 201 -14.85 0.63 -15.97
N ALA A 202 -13.88 0.80 -16.87
CA ALA A 202 -13.09 -0.31 -17.42
C ALA A 202 -11.90 -0.65 -16.55
N ARG A 203 -11.24 0.37 -15.97
CA ARG A 203 -10.07 0.21 -15.08
C ARG A 203 -10.09 1.25 -14.00
N TRP A 204 -9.82 0.81 -12.78
CA TRP A 204 -9.61 1.74 -11.67
C TRP A 204 -8.25 2.41 -11.81
N ARG A 205 -8.16 3.67 -11.38
CA ARG A 205 -6.91 4.43 -11.37
C ARG A 205 -6.61 4.96 -9.99
N TRP A 206 -5.34 4.87 -9.63
CA TRP A 206 -4.81 5.48 -8.42
C TRP A 206 -3.65 6.40 -8.76
N ARG A 207 -3.63 7.56 -8.12
CA ARG A 207 -2.43 8.37 -8.03
C ARG A 207 -1.63 7.88 -6.84
N LEU A 208 -0.44 7.36 -7.11
CA LEU A 208 0.50 6.85 -6.12
C LEU A 208 1.66 7.83 -5.99
N LYS A 209 1.97 8.23 -4.75
CA LYS A 209 3.17 9.01 -4.42
C LYS A 209 3.97 8.26 -3.37
N LEU A 210 5.17 7.84 -3.72
CA LEU A 210 6.16 7.31 -2.79
C LEU A 210 6.86 8.50 -2.13
N GLU A 211 6.41 8.88 -0.92
CA GLU A 211 6.94 10.03 -0.20
C GLU A 211 8.28 9.73 0.46
N ARG A 212 8.45 8.48 0.90
CA ARG A 212 9.66 8.00 1.56
C ARG A 212 9.94 6.57 1.13
N CYS A 213 11.20 6.30 0.84
CA CYS A 213 11.73 4.95 0.64
C CYS A 213 13.13 4.88 1.26
N ARG A 214 13.33 3.98 2.23
CA ARG A 214 14.65 3.72 2.79
C ARG A 214 15.49 3.02 1.74
N ASN A 215 16.64 3.58 1.41
CA ASN A 215 17.55 3.08 0.37
C ASN A 215 16.95 3.04 -1.05
N GLY A 216 15.89 3.80 -1.30
CA GLY A 216 15.25 3.97 -2.59
C GLY A 216 15.04 5.45 -2.91
N ARG A 217 14.20 5.74 -3.90
CA ARG A 217 13.94 7.10 -4.37
C ARG A 217 12.46 7.43 -4.25
N PRO A 218 12.07 8.68 -3.92
CA PRO A 218 10.69 9.12 -4.01
C PRO A 218 10.24 9.18 -5.47
N GLY A 219 8.93 9.06 -5.70
CA GLY A 219 8.36 9.11 -7.05
C GLY A 219 6.85 9.25 -7.03
N GLN A 220 6.28 9.51 -8.20
CA GLN A 220 4.84 9.64 -8.36
C GLN A 220 4.39 9.03 -9.68
N TRP A 221 3.25 8.32 -9.66
CA TRP A 221 2.70 7.63 -10.82
C TRP A 221 1.18 7.66 -10.78
N ILE A 222 0.58 7.56 -11.95
CA ILE A 222 -0.82 7.16 -12.09
C ILE A 222 -0.83 5.71 -12.59
N VAL A 223 -1.38 4.83 -11.78
CA VAL A 223 -1.50 3.41 -12.11
C VAL A 223 -2.94 3.05 -12.42
N GLU A 224 -3.10 2.16 -13.37
CA GLU A 224 -4.37 1.49 -13.66
C GLU A 224 -4.34 0.09 -13.05
N PHE A 225 -5.50 -0.36 -12.62
CA PHE A 225 -5.70 -1.74 -12.18
C PHE A 225 -6.81 -2.38 -12.99
N ASP A 226 -6.47 -3.48 -13.62
CA ASP A 226 -7.38 -4.30 -14.40
C ASP A 226 -7.96 -5.39 -13.48
N HIS A 227 -9.26 -5.30 -13.20
CA HIS A 227 -9.96 -6.22 -12.30
C HIS A 227 -10.19 -7.60 -12.91
N ALA A 228 -10.03 -7.78 -14.22
CA ALA A 228 -10.15 -9.08 -14.87
C ALA A 228 -8.84 -9.87 -14.82
N THR A 229 -7.71 -9.18 -14.94
CA THR A 229 -6.37 -9.81 -14.93
C THR A 229 -5.62 -9.63 -13.61
N HIS A 230 -6.14 -8.80 -12.69
CA HIS A 230 -5.53 -8.38 -11.43
C HIS A 230 -4.12 -7.81 -11.61
N ARG A 231 -3.89 -7.08 -12.70
CA ARG A 231 -2.59 -6.50 -13.02
C ARG A 231 -2.61 -4.99 -12.94
N PHE A 232 -1.49 -4.46 -12.49
CA PHE A 232 -1.20 -3.04 -12.59
C PHE A 232 -0.62 -2.71 -13.97
N SER A 233 -0.93 -1.53 -14.48
CA SER A 233 -0.28 -0.89 -15.61
C SER A 233 -0.10 0.59 -15.32
N LEU A 234 0.82 1.26 -16.01
CA LEU A 234 0.88 2.71 -15.95
C LEU A 234 -0.24 3.29 -16.81
N ALA A 235 -0.97 4.26 -16.27
CA ALA A 235 -1.85 5.05 -17.10
C ALA A 235 -1.01 5.81 -18.15
N ALA A 236 -1.45 5.78 -19.40
CA ALA A 236 -0.90 6.72 -20.38
C ALA A 236 -1.09 8.13 -19.82
N ALA A 237 -0.06 8.98 -19.94
CA ALA A 237 -0.12 10.35 -19.44
C ALA A 237 -1.44 10.98 -19.90
N LEU A 238 -2.29 11.37 -18.92
CA LEU A 238 -3.51 12.11 -19.26
C LEU A 238 -3.06 13.39 -19.94
N ALA A 239 -3.40 13.55 -21.22
CA ALA A 239 -3.40 14.85 -21.84
C ALA A 239 -4.24 15.77 -20.94
N ASP A 240 -3.65 16.89 -20.55
CA ASP A 240 -4.21 17.84 -19.58
C ASP A 240 -5.67 18.19 -19.95
N PRO A 241 -6.69 17.90 -19.12
CA PRO A 241 -8.09 18.14 -19.48
C PRO A 241 -8.46 19.64 -19.43
N THR A 242 -7.50 20.54 -19.27
CA THR A 242 -7.75 21.98 -19.18
C THR A 242 -8.10 22.64 -20.52
N LEU A 243 -8.06 21.94 -21.65
CA LEU A 243 -8.33 22.53 -22.98
C LEU A 243 -9.64 22.07 -23.65
N SER A 244 -10.54 21.39 -22.96
CA SER A 244 -11.83 20.98 -23.55
C SER A 244 -13.04 21.45 -22.74
N ARG A 245 -13.10 22.75 -22.41
CA ARG A 245 -14.36 23.40 -22.11
C ARG A 245 -14.87 24.04 -23.39
N SER A 246 -15.58 23.27 -24.18
CA SER A 246 -16.48 23.87 -25.20
C SER A 246 -17.56 24.70 -24.49
N PRO A 247 -17.77 25.96 -24.87
CA PRO A 247 -18.82 26.75 -24.26
C PRO A 247 -20.19 26.12 -24.61
N VAL A 248 -20.95 25.77 -23.56
CA VAL A 248 -22.35 25.39 -23.72
C VAL A 248 -23.10 26.58 -24.31
N ALA A 249 -23.53 26.49 -25.56
CA ALA A 249 -24.39 27.46 -26.19
C ALA A 249 -25.75 27.47 -25.47
N HIS A 250 -26.01 28.56 -24.74
CA HIS A 250 -27.33 28.81 -24.20
C HIS A 250 -28.30 29.09 -25.36
N VAL A 251 -29.12 28.11 -25.70
CA VAL A 251 -30.27 28.32 -26.59
C VAL A 251 -31.35 29.04 -25.80
N HIS A 252 -31.45 30.34 -25.99
CA HIS A 252 -32.61 31.13 -25.56
C HIS A 252 -33.82 30.77 -26.44
N ALA A 253 -34.72 29.97 -25.95
CA ALA A 253 -36.06 29.80 -26.54
C ALA A 253 -36.82 31.11 -26.28
N ARG A 254 -37.03 31.93 -27.34
CA ARG A 254 -38.02 33.00 -27.33
C ARG A 254 -39.40 32.43 -27.45
N VAL A 255 -40.15 32.44 -26.37
CA VAL A 255 -41.61 32.23 -26.41
C VAL A 255 -42.20 33.52 -27.02
N ARG A 256 -42.82 33.42 -28.22
CA ARG A 256 -43.71 34.45 -28.80
C ARG A 256 -45.08 34.24 -28.17
N ALA A 257 -45.54 35.26 -27.43
CA ALA A 257 -46.93 35.43 -27.11
C ALA A 257 -47.67 35.91 -28.40
N GLY A 258 -48.76 35.25 -28.70
CA GLY A 258 -49.81 35.64 -29.61
C GLY A 258 -51.15 35.19 -29.02
#